data_80ba5c7f857d1aaaae3972a99f7dd567
#
_entry.id   80ba5c7f857d1aaaae3972a99f7dd567
#
_cell.length_a   1.000
_cell.length_b   1.000
_cell.length_c   1.000
_cell.angle_alpha   90.00
_cell.angle_beta   90.00
_cell.angle_gamma   90.00
#
_symmetry.space_group_name_H-M   'P 1'
#
loop_
_entity.id
_entity.type
_entity.pdbx_description
1 polymer ?
#
loop_
_entity_poly.entity_id
_entity_poly.type
_entity_poly.pdbx_seq_one_letter_code
_entity_poly.pdbx_strand_id
1 'polypeptide(L)'
;MKMWHSCLLLAALAGVTATAQGPVYESVPVTRTATIESIDKTGRIVTLKGEKGSNVEVTVPPQMAGFNSLKVGDQVSATYYDAVALNIRKPGDPAPGAPVTSVQRKEGAPGSQTRKEQTFTATIDAIDPAAPSVRLKGPQGRVVTLAVRDAAQLKGIKAGDAVDVTYYQSLMVKVSTAPKK
;
A
#
# COMPACT_ATOMS: atom_id res chain seq x y z
N MET A 1 57.89 -36.27 -14.38
CA MET A 1 56.80 -35.49 -14.95
C MET A 1 55.49 -36.05 -14.41
N LYS A 2 54.88 -35.39 -13.41
CA LYS A 2 53.60 -35.79 -12.80
C LYS A 2 52.60 -34.71 -13.11
N MET A 3 51.63 -34.98 -13.98
CA MET A 3 50.53 -34.11 -14.31
C MET A 3 49.44 -34.29 -13.26
N TRP A 4 49.11 -33.23 -12.52
CA TRP A 4 47.96 -33.16 -11.60
C TRP A 4 46.77 -32.63 -12.37
N HIS A 5 45.72 -33.43 -12.44
CA HIS A 5 44.42 -33.00 -12.94
C HIS A 5 43.62 -32.45 -11.76
N SER A 6 43.48 -31.12 -11.71
CA SER A 6 42.54 -30.44 -10.79
C SER A 6 41.13 -30.52 -11.35
N CYS A 7 40.30 -31.31 -10.72
CA CYS A 7 38.88 -31.39 -11.00
C CYS A 7 38.16 -30.19 -10.31
N LEU A 8 37.77 -29.17 -11.07
CA LEU A 8 36.93 -28.07 -10.60
C LEU A 8 35.49 -28.55 -10.57
N LEU A 9 34.96 -28.79 -9.36
CA LEU A 9 33.51 -28.95 -9.13
C LEU A 9 32.85 -27.56 -9.18
N LEU A 10 32.19 -27.29 -10.29
CA LEU A 10 31.25 -26.15 -10.40
C LEU A 10 29.96 -26.52 -9.66
N ALA A 11 29.79 -26.03 -8.45
CA ALA A 11 28.50 -26.06 -7.74
C ALA A 11 27.59 -25.04 -8.37
N ALA A 12 26.64 -25.46 -9.20
CA ALA A 12 25.54 -24.62 -9.68
C ALA A 12 24.62 -24.35 -8.53
N LEU A 13 24.66 -23.12 -7.95
CA LEU A 13 23.61 -22.59 -7.11
C LEU A 13 22.39 -22.32 -8.01
N ALA A 14 21.44 -23.25 -8.02
CA ALA A 14 20.13 -23.00 -8.54
C ALA A 14 19.45 -21.99 -7.60
N GLY A 15 19.53 -20.71 -7.94
CA GLY A 15 18.76 -19.66 -7.29
C GLY A 15 17.28 -19.93 -7.54
N VAL A 16 16.56 -20.33 -6.49
CA VAL A 16 15.09 -20.32 -6.48
C VAL A 16 14.65 -18.87 -6.52
N THR A 17 14.38 -18.36 -7.71
CA THR A 17 13.70 -17.07 -7.87
C THR A 17 12.26 -17.26 -7.40
N ALA A 18 11.97 -16.86 -6.16
CA ALA A 18 10.60 -16.67 -5.73
C ALA A 18 10.01 -15.58 -6.63
N THR A 19 9.16 -15.94 -7.56
CA THR A 19 8.37 -14.99 -8.33
C THR A 19 7.41 -14.33 -7.35
N ALA A 20 7.71 -13.12 -6.92
CA ALA A 20 6.78 -12.29 -6.19
C ALA A 20 5.56 -12.08 -7.10
N GLN A 21 4.44 -12.69 -6.74
CA GLN A 21 3.18 -12.43 -7.42
C GLN A 21 2.82 -10.97 -7.15
N GLY A 22 2.54 -10.22 -8.21
CA GLY A 22 2.09 -8.83 -8.10
C GLY A 22 0.74 -8.73 -7.37
N PRO A 23 0.29 -7.51 -7.08
CA PRO A 23 -0.99 -7.31 -6.39
C PRO A 23 -2.14 -7.89 -7.21
N VAL A 24 -3.03 -8.64 -6.54
CA VAL A 24 -4.24 -9.22 -7.16
C VAL A 24 -5.38 -8.21 -7.23
N TYR A 25 -5.33 -7.19 -6.37
CA TYR A 25 -6.27 -6.08 -6.33
C TYR A 25 -5.51 -4.77 -6.16
N GLU A 26 -5.87 -3.77 -6.95
CA GLU A 26 -5.40 -2.39 -6.81
C GLU A 26 -6.58 -1.45 -7.02
N SER A 27 -6.78 -0.50 -6.10
CA SER A 27 -7.74 0.57 -6.33
C SER A 27 -7.22 1.56 -7.37
N VAL A 28 -8.14 2.22 -8.05
CA VAL A 28 -7.79 3.42 -8.80
C VAL A 28 -7.47 4.52 -7.78
N PRO A 29 -6.32 5.19 -7.87
CA PRO A 29 -5.98 6.27 -6.95
C PRO A 29 -7.06 7.36 -6.95
N VAL A 30 -7.58 7.68 -5.77
CA VAL A 30 -8.59 8.73 -5.62
C VAL A 30 -7.91 9.99 -5.10
N THR A 31 -7.94 11.06 -5.90
CA THR A 31 -7.44 12.37 -5.49
C THR A 31 -8.60 13.30 -5.18
N ARG A 32 -8.48 14.02 -4.07
CA ARG A 32 -9.38 15.10 -3.66
C ARG A 32 -8.55 16.36 -3.47
N THR A 33 -9.07 17.48 -3.92
CA THR A 33 -8.46 18.80 -3.77
C THR A 33 -9.31 19.70 -2.90
N ALA A 34 -8.65 20.57 -2.16
CA ALA A 34 -9.30 21.57 -1.32
C ALA A 34 -8.40 22.81 -1.24
N THR A 35 -8.96 23.96 -0.88
CA THR A 35 -8.23 25.19 -0.66
C THR A 35 -8.15 25.47 0.84
N ILE A 36 -7.01 25.94 1.31
CA ILE A 36 -6.86 26.39 2.71
C ILE A 36 -7.66 27.69 2.90
N GLU A 37 -8.67 27.64 3.76
CA GLU A 37 -9.51 28.78 4.10
C GLU A 37 -9.02 29.50 5.35
N SER A 38 -8.54 28.75 6.35
CA SER A 38 -7.94 29.30 7.58
C SER A 38 -6.86 28.40 8.15
N ILE A 39 -5.97 28.96 8.97
CA ILE A 39 -4.88 28.23 9.64
C ILE A 39 -4.76 28.73 11.07
N ASP A 40 -4.98 27.83 12.04
CA ASP A 40 -4.57 28.02 13.42
C ASP A 40 -3.16 27.43 13.61
N LYS A 41 -2.17 28.31 13.73
CA LYS A 41 -0.75 27.92 13.91
C LYS A 41 -0.52 27.30 15.29
N THR A 42 -1.27 27.72 16.31
CA THR A 42 -1.12 27.27 17.69
C THR A 42 -1.70 25.88 17.89
N GLY A 43 -2.94 25.67 17.46
CA GLY A 43 -3.62 24.38 17.51
C GLY A 43 -3.21 23.42 16.40
N ARG A 44 -2.42 23.88 15.41
CA ARG A 44 -2.08 23.15 14.19
C ARG A 44 -3.32 22.68 13.44
N ILE A 45 -4.36 23.51 13.38
CA ILE A 45 -5.62 23.22 12.69
C ILE A 45 -5.66 23.98 11.38
N VAL A 46 -6.04 23.31 10.31
CA VAL A 46 -6.27 23.89 8.99
C VAL A 46 -7.70 23.64 8.58
N THR A 47 -8.43 24.71 8.25
CA THR A 47 -9.77 24.60 7.65
C THR A 47 -9.59 24.50 6.13
N LEU A 48 -10.07 23.41 5.56
CA LEU A 48 -10.03 23.11 4.13
C LEU A 48 -11.42 23.29 3.52
N LYS A 49 -11.51 24.05 2.45
CA LYS A 49 -12.72 24.20 1.64
C LYS A 49 -12.65 23.31 0.43
N GLY A 50 -13.49 22.29 0.36
CA GLY A 50 -13.61 21.39 -0.74
C GLY A 50 -14.29 22.02 -1.96
N GLU A 51 -14.17 21.36 -3.13
CA GLU A 51 -14.72 21.83 -4.42
C GLU A 51 -16.25 22.09 -4.36
N LYS A 52 -16.98 21.35 -3.51
CA LYS A 52 -18.42 21.51 -3.32
C LYS A 52 -18.79 22.53 -2.22
N GLY A 53 -17.85 23.31 -1.74
CA GLY A 53 -18.05 24.33 -0.71
C GLY A 53 -18.15 23.80 0.73
N SER A 54 -17.95 22.51 0.95
CA SER A 54 -17.92 21.95 2.31
C SER A 54 -16.60 22.28 3.00
N ASN A 55 -16.66 22.68 4.26
CA ASN A 55 -15.51 22.95 5.09
C ASN A 55 -15.20 21.74 5.97
N VAL A 56 -13.90 21.41 6.07
CA VAL A 56 -13.38 20.34 6.92
C VAL A 56 -12.19 20.87 7.71
N GLU A 57 -12.25 20.70 9.02
CA GLU A 57 -11.12 21.00 9.90
C GLU A 57 -10.21 19.78 10.02
N VAL A 58 -8.91 20.00 9.84
CA VAL A 58 -7.88 18.97 9.91
C VAL A 58 -6.81 19.38 10.89
N THR A 59 -6.62 18.58 11.95
CA THR A 59 -5.45 18.72 12.83
C THR A 59 -4.22 18.17 12.11
N VAL A 60 -3.23 19.01 11.91
CA VAL A 60 -1.98 18.65 11.20
C VAL A 60 -0.99 18.05 12.17
N PRO A 61 -0.59 16.77 12.00
CA PRO A 61 0.36 16.14 12.91
C PRO A 61 1.69 16.89 13.00
N PRO A 62 2.36 16.89 14.16
CA PRO A 62 3.66 17.56 14.34
C PRO A 62 4.73 17.09 13.34
N GLN A 63 4.62 15.83 12.90
CA GLN A 63 5.56 15.19 11.97
C GLN A 63 5.42 15.68 10.53
N MET A 64 4.34 16.39 10.19
CA MET A 64 4.17 16.94 8.84
C MET A 64 5.13 18.10 8.61
N ALA A 65 6.03 17.93 7.65
CA ALA A 65 6.97 18.98 7.27
C ALA A 65 6.26 20.14 6.57
N GLY A 66 6.80 21.35 6.72
CA GLY A 66 6.33 22.53 5.99
C GLY A 66 5.03 23.16 6.49
N PHE A 67 4.49 22.74 7.66
CA PHE A 67 3.27 23.34 8.19
C PHE A 67 3.36 24.87 8.35
N ASN A 68 4.51 25.36 8.82
CA ASN A 68 4.72 26.82 9.03
C ASN A 68 4.75 27.64 7.73
N SER A 69 5.01 27.00 6.59
CA SER A 69 5.00 27.64 5.29
C SER A 69 3.63 27.69 4.61
N LEU A 70 2.62 27.01 5.18
CA LEU A 70 1.24 27.03 4.67
C LEU A 70 0.65 28.44 4.74
N LYS A 71 -0.11 28.78 3.71
CA LYS A 71 -0.83 30.05 3.58
C LYS A 71 -2.29 29.83 3.24
N VAL A 72 -3.14 30.73 3.65
CA VAL A 72 -4.54 30.80 3.17
C VAL A 72 -4.51 30.98 1.65
N GLY A 73 -5.33 30.22 0.94
CA GLY A 73 -5.36 30.16 -0.52
C GLY A 73 -4.52 29.05 -1.13
N ASP A 74 -3.61 28.43 -0.39
CA ASP A 74 -2.86 27.27 -0.90
C ASP A 74 -3.81 26.11 -1.21
N GLN A 75 -3.46 25.32 -2.23
CA GLN A 75 -4.20 24.12 -2.59
C GLN A 75 -3.59 22.88 -1.94
N VAL A 76 -4.44 22.08 -1.32
CA VAL A 76 -4.09 20.77 -0.75
C VAL A 76 -4.69 19.70 -1.63
N SER A 77 -3.88 18.75 -2.08
CA SER A 77 -4.36 17.53 -2.71
C SER A 77 -4.02 16.31 -1.86
N ALA A 78 -5.01 15.47 -1.62
CA ALA A 78 -4.87 14.19 -0.94
C ALA A 78 -5.16 13.07 -1.93
N THR A 79 -4.19 12.19 -2.15
CA THR A 79 -4.34 11.01 -2.99
C THR A 79 -4.29 9.77 -2.11
N TYR A 80 -5.37 8.99 -2.16
CA TYR A 80 -5.49 7.71 -1.48
C TYR A 80 -5.38 6.57 -2.49
N TYR A 81 -4.66 5.53 -2.10
CA TYR A 81 -4.48 4.31 -2.87
C TYR A 81 -4.44 3.11 -1.93
N ASP A 82 -5.05 2.01 -2.31
CA ASP A 82 -4.92 0.72 -1.64
C ASP A 82 -4.70 -0.42 -2.63
N ALA A 83 -4.04 -1.47 -2.17
CA ALA A 83 -3.78 -2.67 -2.93
C ALA A 83 -3.73 -3.89 -2.02
N VAL A 84 -4.01 -5.05 -2.60
CA VAL A 84 -3.90 -6.35 -1.92
C VAL A 84 -3.04 -7.26 -2.75
N ALA A 85 -2.04 -7.88 -2.12
CA ALA A 85 -1.27 -8.97 -2.70
C ALA A 85 -1.59 -10.27 -1.97
N LEU A 86 -1.64 -11.36 -2.71
CA LEU A 86 -1.78 -12.71 -2.18
C LEU A 86 -0.49 -13.50 -2.45
N ASN A 87 -0.02 -14.21 -1.44
CA ASN A 87 1.10 -15.11 -1.57
C ASN A 87 0.71 -16.48 -1.02
N ILE A 88 0.81 -17.52 -1.84
CA ILE A 88 0.49 -18.89 -1.43
C ILE A 88 1.50 -19.31 -0.36
N ARG A 89 1.01 -19.64 0.82
CA ARG A 89 1.82 -20.10 1.93
C ARG A 89 2.13 -21.58 1.80
N LYS A 90 3.40 -21.92 1.81
CA LYS A 90 3.86 -23.31 1.82
C LYS A 90 4.00 -23.82 3.26
N PRO A 91 3.83 -25.12 3.50
CA PRO A 91 4.16 -25.72 4.79
C PRO A 91 5.61 -25.41 5.18
N GLY A 92 5.81 -24.83 6.38
CA GLY A 92 7.13 -24.44 6.88
C GLY A 92 7.51 -22.98 6.62
N ASP A 93 6.74 -22.22 5.86
CA ASP A 93 6.98 -20.78 5.70
C ASP A 93 6.84 -20.05 7.05
N PRO A 94 7.70 -19.06 7.33
CA PRO A 94 7.61 -18.27 8.56
C PRO A 94 6.30 -17.49 8.62
N ALA A 95 5.79 -17.26 9.83
CA ALA A 95 4.59 -16.44 10.01
C ALA A 95 4.84 -15.01 9.49
N PRO A 96 3.78 -14.32 8.97
CA PRO A 96 3.89 -12.92 8.57
C PRO A 96 4.41 -12.06 9.72
N GLY A 97 5.23 -11.06 9.39
CA GLY A 97 5.73 -10.08 10.35
C GLY A 97 4.63 -9.15 10.90
N ALA A 98 4.99 -8.34 11.89
CA ALA A 98 4.09 -7.31 12.41
C ALA A 98 3.74 -6.27 11.34
N PRO A 99 2.56 -5.62 11.45
CA PRO A 99 2.19 -4.52 10.55
C PRO A 99 3.22 -3.41 10.53
N VAL A 100 3.59 -2.94 9.34
CA VAL A 100 4.56 -1.86 9.17
C VAL A 100 3.83 -0.58 8.76
N THR A 101 4.12 0.51 9.48
CA THR A 101 3.67 1.85 9.10
C THR A 101 4.89 2.73 8.90
N SER A 102 5.03 3.30 7.71
CA SER A 102 6.09 4.25 7.39
C SER A 102 5.51 5.60 6.98
N VAL A 103 6.15 6.67 7.42
CA VAL A 103 5.84 8.03 6.99
C VAL A 103 7.06 8.56 6.26
N GLN A 104 6.91 8.81 4.98
CA GLN A 104 7.94 9.42 4.16
C GLN A 104 7.67 10.92 4.03
N ARG A 105 8.73 11.73 4.15
CA ARG A 105 8.69 13.18 3.97
C ARG A 105 9.51 13.53 2.75
N LYS A 106 9.01 14.44 1.94
CA LYS A 106 9.80 15.03 0.86
C LYS A 106 10.40 16.33 1.40
N GLU A 107 11.72 16.42 1.40
CA GLU A 107 12.42 17.65 1.78
C GLU A 107 12.04 18.80 0.85
N GLY A 108 11.86 19.99 1.41
CA GLY A 108 11.64 21.24 0.66
C GLY A 108 10.21 21.51 0.19
N ALA A 109 9.26 20.62 0.41
CA ALA A 109 7.86 20.88 0.07
C ALA A 109 6.92 20.50 1.24
N PRO A 110 5.87 21.29 1.53
CA PRO A 110 4.86 20.91 2.50
C PRO A 110 4.08 19.72 1.98
N GLY A 111 3.98 18.69 2.83
CA GLY A 111 3.26 17.47 2.50
C GLY A 111 3.77 16.25 3.26
N SER A 112 3.11 15.12 3.07
CA SER A 112 3.50 13.85 3.66
C SER A 112 3.01 12.69 2.79
N GLN A 113 3.72 11.57 2.87
CA GLN A 113 3.24 10.30 2.38
C GLN A 113 3.24 9.30 3.54
N THR A 114 2.09 8.77 3.85
CA THR A 114 1.94 7.68 4.82
C THR A 114 1.69 6.39 4.06
N ARG A 115 2.45 5.35 4.39
CA ARG A 115 2.27 4.00 3.86
C ARG A 115 2.04 3.05 5.03
N LYS A 116 1.00 2.25 4.93
CA LYS A 116 0.73 1.14 5.85
C LYS A 116 0.79 -0.14 5.07
N GLU A 117 1.43 -1.13 5.66
CA GLU A 117 1.52 -2.48 5.14
C GLU A 117 1.17 -3.44 6.26
N GLN A 118 0.23 -4.33 6.01
CA GLN A 118 -0.20 -5.34 6.97
C GLN A 118 -0.36 -6.67 6.28
N THR A 119 0.32 -7.69 6.79
CA THR A 119 0.21 -9.06 6.30
C THR A 119 -0.45 -9.95 7.35
N PHE A 120 -1.37 -10.78 6.94
CA PHE A 120 -2.00 -11.80 7.76
C PHE A 120 -2.28 -13.05 6.93
N THR A 121 -2.36 -14.21 7.58
CA THR A 121 -2.72 -15.46 6.90
C THR A 121 -4.23 -15.60 6.86
N ALA A 122 -4.76 -15.93 5.69
CA ALA A 122 -6.16 -16.27 5.44
C ALA A 122 -6.26 -17.64 4.77
N THR A 123 -7.47 -18.19 4.72
CA THR A 123 -7.77 -19.42 3.96
C THR A 123 -8.59 -19.06 2.73
N ILE A 124 -8.27 -19.64 1.60
CA ILE A 124 -9.10 -19.56 0.39
C ILE A 124 -10.39 -20.34 0.65
N ASP A 125 -11.52 -19.66 0.67
CA ASP A 125 -12.84 -20.27 0.85
C ASP A 125 -13.46 -20.69 -0.48
N ALA A 126 -13.35 -19.86 -1.52
CA ALA A 126 -13.80 -20.15 -2.88
C ALA A 126 -13.05 -19.32 -3.91
N ILE A 127 -13.05 -19.78 -5.15
CA ILE A 127 -12.51 -19.09 -6.31
C ILE A 127 -13.57 -19.12 -7.41
N ASP A 128 -13.83 -17.96 -8.03
CA ASP A 128 -14.67 -17.84 -9.20
C ASP A 128 -13.83 -17.43 -10.40
N PRO A 129 -13.54 -18.34 -11.34
CA PRO A 129 -12.79 -18.01 -12.54
C PRO A 129 -13.64 -17.31 -13.63
N ALA A 130 -14.96 -17.41 -13.56
CA ALA A 130 -15.86 -16.79 -14.54
C ALA A 130 -16.03 -15.29 -14.29
N ALA A 131 -16.12 -14.91 -13.00
CA ALA A 131 -16.01 -13.52 -12.55
C ALA A 131 -14.75 -13.40 -11.69
N PRO A 132 -13.55 -13.22 -12.29
CA PRO A 132 -12.26 -13.42 -11.62
C PRO A 132 -12.25 -12.84 -10.21
N SER A 133 -12.46 -13.71 -9.23
CA SER A 133 -12.54 -13.32 -7.81
C SER A 133 -12.10 -14.46 -6.90
N VAL A 134 -11.64 -14.07 -5.71
CA VAL A 134 -11.25 -14.99 -4.65
C VAL A 134 -11.98 -14.61 -3.36
N ARG A 135 -12.59 -15.60 -2.71
CA ARG A 135 -13.21 -15.46 -1.40
C ARG A 135 -12.25 -15.94 -0.34
N LEU A 136 -11.91 -15.06 0.58
CA LEU A 136 -10.93 -15.28 1.65
C LEU A 136 -11.63 -15.31 2.99
N LYS A 137 -11.27 -16.27 3.83
CA LYS A 137 -11.67 -16.36 5.22
C LYS A 137 -10.48 -16.01 6.12
N GLY A 138 -10.57 -14.87 6.78
CA GLY A 138 -9.53 -14.41 7.71
C GLY A 138 -9.52 -15.18 9.04
N PRO A 139 -8.50 -14.95 9.89
CA PRO A 139 -8.29 -15.70 11.14
C PRO A 139 -9.43 -15.56 12.16
N GLN A 140 -10.24 -14.50 12.07
CA GLN A 140 -11.41 -14.26 12.93
C GLN A 140 -12.73 -14.71 12.27
N GLY A 141 -12.67 -15.51 11.20
CA GLY A 141 -13.84 -16.00 10.48
C GLY A 141 -14.48 -14.98 9.54
N ARG A 142 -13.97 -13.76 9.46
CA ARG A 142 -14.47 -12.74 8.52
C ARG A 142 -14.20 -13.19 7.08
N VAL A 143 -15.23 -13.15 6.26
CA VAL A 143 -15.14 -13.51 4.84
C VAL A 143 -15.16 -12.23 3.99
N VAL A 144 -14.22 -12.16 3.03
CA VAL A 144 -14.09 -11.03 2.08
C VAL A 144 -13.93 -11.62 0.68
N THR A 145 -14.66 -11.07 -0.29
CA THR A 145 -14.47 -11.39 -1.71
C THR A 145 -13.68 -10.27 -2.37
N LEU A 146 -12.59 -10.64 -3.03
CA LEU A 146 -11.74 -9.73 -3.78
C LEU A 146 -11.90 -10.03 -5.27
N ALA A 147 -12.24 -9.02 -6.06
CA ALA A 147 -12.12 -9.09 -7.50
C ALA A 147 -10.64 -9.11 -7.88
N VAL A 148 -10.26 -10.00 -8.80
CA VAL A 148 -8.89 -10.17 -9.26
C VAL A 148 -8.78 -9.60 -10.66
N ARG A 149 -7.83 -8.71 -10.88
CA ARG A 149 -7.67 -8.03 -12.18
C ARG A 149 -7.31 -8.99 -13.31
N ASP A 150 -6.49 -9.99 -13.01
CA ASP A 150 -6.03 -10.99 -13.98
C ASP A 150 -6.31 -12.40 -13.47
N ALA A 151 -7.18 -13.15 -14.15
CA ALA A 151 -7.50 -14.53 -13.83
C ALA A 151 -6.25 -15.45 -13.80
N ALA A 152 -5.18 -15.08 -14.50
CA ALA A 152 -3.93 -15.84 -14.45
C ALA A 152 -3.29 -15.86 -13.04
N GLN A 153 -3.58 -14.86 -12.22
CA GLN A 153 -3.10 -14.78 -10.83
C GLN A 153 -3.79 -15.81 -9.91
N LEU A 154 -4.92 -16.38 -10.35
CA LEU A 154 -5.63 -17.43 -9.63
C LEU A 154 -5.11 -18.86 -9.97
N LYS A 155 -4.16 -18.97 -10.91
CA LYS A 155 -3.59 -20.28 -11.29
C LYS A 155 -2.80 -20.87 -10.12
N GLY A 156 -3.09 -22.15 -9.84
CA GLY A 156 -2.40 -22.90 -8.77
C GLY A 156 -2.97 -22.65 -7.36
N ILE A 157 -3.97 -21.81 -7.20
CA ILE A 157 -4.68 -21.56 -5.95
C ILE A 157 -5.91 -22.48 -5.88
N LYS A 158 -6.17 -23.06 -4.71
CA LYS A 158 -7.31 -23.95 -4.46
C LYS A 158 -8.07 -23.54 -3.20
N ALA A 159 -9.36 -23.85 -3.15
CA ALA A 159 -10.11 -23.77 -1.89
C ALA A 159 -9.44 -24.64 -0.80
N GLY A 160 -9.28 -24.09 0.39
CA GLY A 160 -8.58 -24.70 1.51
C GLY A 160 -7.09 -24.29 1.61
N ASP A 161 -6.51 -23.69 0.59
CA ASP A 161 -5.11 -23.21 0.66
C ASP A 161 -4.98 -22.07 1.69
N ALA A 162 -3.88 -22.10 2.44
CA ALA A 162 -3.47 -20.97 3.26
C ALA A 162 -2.71 -19.96 2.39
N VAL A 163 -3.08 -18.69 2.50
CA VAL A 163 -2.43 -17.59 1.77
C VAL A 163 -2.08 -16.46 2.73
N ASP A 164 -0.95 -15.83 2.50
CA ASP A 164 -0.61 -14.59 3.14
C ASP A 164 -1.17 -13.44 2.33
N VAL A 165 -2.01 -12.65 2.98
CA VAL A 165 -2.68 -11.47 2.41
C VAL A 165 -1.93 -10.24 2.89
N THR A 166 -1.30 -9.54 1.96
CA THR A 166 -0.65 -8.27 2.27
C THR A 166 -1.52 -7.13 1.77
N TYR A 167 -1.96 -6.30 2.70
CA TYR A 167 -2.77 -5.13 2.44
C TYR A 167 -1.91 -3.87 2.51
N TYR A 168 -1.91 -3.12 1.43
CA TYR A 168 -1.19 -1.86 1.30
C TYR A 168 -2.17 -0.70 1.30
N GLN A 169 -1.87 0.34 2.07
CA GLN A 169 -2.56 1.62 2.01
C GLN A 169 -1.53 2.73 1.85
N SER A 170 -1.80 3.68 0.98
CA SER A 170 -0.98 4.88 0.83
C SER A 170 -1.87 6.11 0.81
N LEU A 171 -1.53 7.09 1.64
CA LEU A 171 -2.11 8.42 1.62
C LEU A 171 -0.99 9.42 1.35
N MET A 172 -1.08 10.11 0.22
CA MET A 172 -0.16 11.17 -0.14
C MET A 172 -0.87 12.52 -0.06
N VAL A 173 -0.34 13.40 0.76
CA VAL A 173 -0.79 14.79 0.86
C VAL A 173 0.27 15.69 0.25
N LYS A 174 -0.13 16.54 -0.69
CA LYS A 174 0.71 17.59 -1.29
C LYS A 174 0.06 18.93 -1.08
N VAL A 175 0.88 19.95 -0.86
CA VAL A 175 0.42 21.33 -0.83
C VAL A 175 1.16 22.09 -1.94
N SER A 176 0.40 22.81 -2.73
CA SER A 176 0.91 23.73 -3.76
C SER A 176 0.45 25.15 -3.44
N THR A 177 1.32 26.11 -3.71
CA THR A 177 0.97 27.53 -3.58
C THR A 177 -0.16 27.90 -4.53
N ALA A 178 -1.05 28.79 -4.08
CA ALA A 178 -2.09 29.33 -4.94
C ALA A 178 -1.50 29.88 -6.25
N PRO A 179 -2.16 29.66 -7.40
CA PRO A 179 -1.73 30.29 -8.64
C PRO A 179 -1.71 31.82 -8.44
N LYS A 180 -0.58 32.42 -8.77
CA LYS A 180 -0.51 33.91 -8.81
C LYS A 180 -1.50 34.39 -9.86
N LYS A 181 -2.49 35.20 -9.41
CA LYS A 181 -3.37 35.96 -10.33
C LYS A 181 -2.56 37.01 -11.07
#